data_54c129a72ea04838385883943ac8b766
#
_entry.id   54c129a72ea04838385883943ac8b766
#
_cell.length_a   1.000
_cell.length_b   1.000
_cell.length_c   1.000
_cell.angle_alpha   90.00
_cell.angle_beta   90.00
_cell.angle_gamma   90.00
#
_symmetry.space_group_name_H-M   'P 1'
#
loop_
_entity.id
_entity.type
_entity.pdbx_description
1 polymer ?
#
loop_
_entity_poly.entity_id
_entity_poly.type
_entity_poly.pdbx_seq_one_letter_code
_entity_poly.pdbx_strand_id
1 'polypeptide(L)'
;RIEDQVLSRHILVQTSEVRSDSQAEKLIREIKEKLNQGESFEILARLYSDDPGSKLDGGSLGWSSTDNYAPAFKEALDNSEIKNITEPFKSSFGWHIAEVLDRRKEDVSTNLQRNKAYRILFERKFQEQLESTLQEMRSDSFVEIKKRS
;
A
#
# COMPACT_ATOMS: atom_id res chain seq x y z
N ARG A 1 -11.39 -19.83 6.00
CA ARG A 1 -10.09 -19.77 5.34
C ARG A 1 -9.18 -18.81 6.10
N ILE A 2 -8.01 -19.29 6.44
CA ILE A 2 -7.04 -18.48 7.18
C ILE A 2 -6.07 -17.86 6.17
N GLU A 3 -5.84 -16.57 6.34
CA GLU A 3 -4.93 -15.83 5.46
C GLU A 3 -3.85 -15.15 6.29
N ASP A 4 -2.61 -15.27 5.86
CA ASP A 4 -1.52 -14.53 6.47
C ASP A 4 -1.57 -13.09 5.96
N GLN A 5 -1.52 -12.13 6.88
CA GLN A 5 -1.58 -10.72 6.54
C GLN A 5 -0.43 -9.98 7.20
N VAL A 6 -0.03 -8.89 6.56
CA VAL A 6 0.99 -7.99 7.10
C VAL A 6 0.41 -6.60 7.21
N LEU A 7 0.84 -5.89 8.24
CA LEU A 7 0.64 -4.45 8.36
C LEU A 7 1.92 -3.80 7.90
N SER A 8 1.86 -3.04 6.82
CA SER A 8 3.08 -2.50 6.22
C SER A 8 2.92 -1.05 5.84
N ARG A 9 4.06 -0.41 5.55
CA ARG A 9 4.08 0.94 4.99
C ARG A 9 5.25 1.02 4.02
N HIS A 10 5.16 1.95 3.08
CA HIS A 10 6.21 2.10 2.08
C HIS A 10 6.37 3.53 1.62
N ILE A 11 7.48 3.78 0.96
CA ILE A 11 7.73 5.03 0.25
C ILE A 11 8.09 4.65 -1.17
N LEU A 12 7.40 5.24 -2.14
CA LEU A 12 7.63 5.00 -3.56
C LEU A 12 8.27 6.23 -4.18
N VAL A 13 9.36 6.05 -4.90
CA VAL A 13 9.94 7.09 -5.74
C VAL A 13 9.82 6.62 -7.18
N GLN A 14 8.90 7.24 -7.90
CA GLN A 14 8.50 6.82 -9.22
C GLN A 14 9.47 7.32 -10.28
N THR A 15 9.73 6.51 -11.30
CA THR A 15 10.44 6.98 -12.48
C THR A 15 9.45 7.67 -13.41
N SER A 16 9.94 8.63 -14.20
CA SER A 16 9.10 9.39 -15.10
C SER A 16 9.99 10.01 -16.18
N GLU A 17 9.38 10.82 -17.03
CA GLU A 17 10.15 11.53 -18.06
C GLU A 17 11.13 12.54 -17.48
N VAL A 18 10.83 13.04 -16.28
CA VAL A 18 11.70 14.04 -15.63
C VAL A 18 12.53 13.44 -14.50
N ARG A 19 12.37 12.16 -14.23
CA ARG A 19 13.17 11.46 -13.20
C ARG A 19 13.59 10.11 -13.75
N SER A 20 14.86 9.97 -14.04
CA SER A 20 15.41 8.71 -14.56
C SER A 20 15.44 7.66 -13.47
N ASP A 21 15.66 6.40 -13.88
CA ASP A 21 15.86 5.31 -12.93
C ASP A 21 16.99 5.61 -11.95
N SER A 22 18.09 6.12 -12.49
CA SER A 22 19.27 6.45 -11.67
C SER A 22 18.95 7.55 -10.66
N GLN A 23 18.19 8.56 -11.07
CA GLN A 23 17.78 9.63 -10.16
C GLN A 23 16.85 9.13 -9.09
N ALA A 24 15.92 8.25 -9.47
CA ALA A 24 14.99 7.67 -8.49
C ALA A 24 15.73 6.80 -7.49
N GLU A 25 16.68 5.99 -7.95
CA GLU A 25 17.48 5.17 -7.06
C GLU A 25 18.28 6.03 -6.08
N LYS A 26 18.90 7.08 -6.57
CA LYS A 26 19.67 7.97 -5.71
C LYS A 26 18.78 8.57 -4.63
N LEU A 27 17.60 9.03 -5.01
CA LEU A 27 16.69 9.65 -4.05
C LEU A 27 16.22 8.65 -3.00
N ILE A 28 15.85 7.43 -3.42
CA ILE A 28 15.37 6.46 -2.44
C ILE A 28 16.48 6.06 -1.48
N ARG A 29 17.73 6.04 -1.94
CA ARG A 29 18.86 5.74 -1.05
C ARG A 29 19.11 6.88 -0.07
N GLU A 30 18.92 8.11 -0.49
CA GLU A 30 19.01 9.26 0.42
C GLU A 30 17.91 9.19 1.50
N ILE A 31 16.72 8.79 1.10
CA ILE A 31 15.62 8.61 2.04
C ILE A 31 15.96 7.50 3.04
N LYS A 32 16.50 6.39 2.54
CA LYS A 32 16.91 5.29 3.43
C LYS A 32 17.93 5.76 4.43
N GLU A 33 18.88 6.59 4.00
CA GLU A 33 19.90 7.11 4.91
C GLU A 33 19.26 7.98 6.01
N LYS A 34 18.28 8.80 5.64
CA LYS A 34 17.58 9.60 6.63
C LYS A 34 16.86 8.72 7.65
N LEU A 35 16.26 7.62 7.19
CA LEU A 35 15.62 6.67 8.08
C LEU A 35 16.63 6.03 9.03
N ASN A 36 17.81 5.70 8.51
CA ASN A 36 18.88 5.13 9.33
C ASN A 36 19.35 6.12 10.40
N GLN A 37 19.18 7.41 10.14
CA GLN A 37 19.54 8.45 11.10
C GLN A 37 18.43 8.74 12.09
N GLY A 38 17.32 8.03 12.01
CA GLY A 38 16.23 8.18 12.96
C GLY A 38 15.11 9.10 12.55
N GLU A 39 15.10 9.57 11.29
CA GLU A 39 14.00 10.42 10.84
C GLU A 39 12.72 9.59 10.68
N SER A 40 11.59 10.27 10.81
CA SER A 40 10.28 9.63 10.82
C SER A 40 9.90 9.08 9.45
N PHE A 41 9.56 7.79 9.40
CA PHE A 41 9.07 7.17 8.18
C PHE A 41 7.82 7.90 7.67
N GLU A 42 6.90 8.22 8.57
CA GLU A 42 5.64 8.87 8.19
C GLU A 42 5.87 10.24 7.56
N ILE A 43 6.77 11.01 8.15
CA ILE A 43 7.06 12.33 7.61
C ILE A 43 7.73 12.23 6.26
N LEU A 44 8.69 11.33 6.13
CA LEU A 44 9.38 11.16 4.85
C LEU A 44 8.44 10.65 3.77
N ALA A 45 7.49 9.78 4.13
CA ALA A 45 6.49 9.32 3.16
C ALA A 45 5.64 10.49 2.68
N ARG A 46 5.19 11.35 3.59
CA ARG A 46 4.38 12.50 3.20
C ARG A 46 5.15 13.47 2.32
N LEU A 47 6.45 13.60 2.56
CA LEU A 47 7.27 14.54 1.78
C LEU A 47 7.68 13.99 0.42
N TYR A 48 8.00 12.71 0.34
CA TYR A 48 8.70 12.18 -0.82
C TYR A 48 7.95 11.10 -1.59
N SER A 49 6.99 10.42 -0.99
CA SER A 49 6.35 9.29 -1.66
C SER A 49 5.52 9.76 -2.84
N ASP A 50 5.59 9.00 -3.93
CA ASP A 50 4.79 9.25 -5.11
C ASP A 50 3.55 8.36 -5.17
N ASP A 51 3.26 7.60 -4.12
CA ASP A 51 2.08 6.76 -4.07
C ASP A 51 0.92 7.55 -3.45
N PRO A 52 -0.02 8.03 -4.27
CA PRO A 52 -1.10 8.86 -3.72
C PRO A 52 -2.01 8.11 -2.76
N GLY A 53 -2.07 6.78 -2.87
CA GLY A 53 -2.94 5.98 -2.02
C GLY A 53 -2.47 5.85 -0.60
N SER A 54 -1.18 6.07 -0.32
CA SER A 54 -0.64 5.89 1.03
C SER A 54 0.13 7.08 1.53
N LYS A 55 0.48 8.01 0.66
CA LYS A 55 1.36 9.13 1.01
C LYS A 55 0.85 9.90 2.22
N LEU A 56 -0.41 10.28 2.22
CA LEU A 56 -0.98 11.10 3.29
C LEU A 56 -1.18 10.31 4.58
N ASP A 57 -1.19 8.99 4.49
CA ASP A 57 -1.27 8.12 5.65
C ASP A 57 0.10 7.71 6.16
N GLY A 58 1.13 8.47 5.83
CA GLY A 58 2.48 8.16 6.28
C GLY A 58 3.06 6.91 5.63
N GLY A 59 2.55 6.55 4.46
CA GLY A 59 2.98 5.38 3.72
C GLY A 59 2.23 4.11 4.07
N SER A 60 1.27 4.16 4.98
CA SER A 60 0.57 2.97 5.47
C SER A 60 -0.24 2.31 4.37
N LEU A 61 -0.10 0.99 4.28
CA LEU A 61 -0.88 0.17 3.35
C LEU A 61 -1.95 -0.63 4.07
N GLY A 62 -1.99 -0.54 5.42
CA GLY A 62 -2.94 -1.30 6.21
C GLY A 62 -2.61 -2.78 6.24
N TRP A 63 -3.56 -3.56 6.75
CA TRP A 63 -3.43 -5.01 6.80
C TRP A 63 -3.82 -5.61 5.45
N SER A 64 -2.98 -6.48 4.93
CA SER A 64 -3.26 -7.13 3.66
C SER A 64 -2.41 -8.39 3.52
N SER A 65 -2.91 -9.34 2.73
CA SER A 65 -2.08 -10.44 2.26
C SER A 65 -1.05 -9.88 1.29
N THR A 66 0.18 -10.38 1.37
CA THR A 66 1.21 -9.97 0.41
C THR A 66 0.91 -10.46 -1.00
N ASP A 67 -0.01 -11.41 -1.14
CA ASP A 67 -0.46 -11.86 -2.47
C ASP A 67 -1.15 -10.74 -3.26
N ASN A 68 -1.59 -9.68 -2.59
CA ASN A 68 -2.26 -8.56 -3.24
C ASN A 68 -1.27 -7.58 -3.87
N TYR A 69 0.03 -7.80 -3.72
CA TYR A 69 1.05 -6.87 -4.20
C TYR A 69 1.80 -7.45 -5.39
N ALA A 70 2.45 -6.56 -6.13
CA ALA A 70 3.32 -6.96 -7.24
C ALA A 70 4.44 -7.87 -6.72
N PRO A 71 4.98 -8.76 -7.58
CA PRO A 71 5.93 -9.78 -7.10
C PRO A 71 7.15 -9.22 -6.37
N ALA A 72 7.74 -8.14 -6.84
CA ALA A 72 8.91 -7.58 -6.17
C ALA A 72 8.56 -7.07 -4.78
N PHE A 73 7.39 -6.45 -4.64
CA PHE A 73 6.94 -5.93 -3.36
C PHE A 73 6.58 -7.06 -2.40
N LYS A 74 5.88 -8.06 -2.92
CA LYS A 74 5.54 -9.26 -2.14
C LYS A 74 6.79 -9.91 -1.59
N GLU A 75 7.79 -10.11 -2.44
CA GLU A 75 9.03 -10.76 -2.02
C GLU A 75 9.74 -9.95 -0.94
N ALA A 76 9.79 -8.64 -1.11
CA ALA A 76 10.44 -7.78 -0.12
C ALA A 76 9.76 -7.90 1.24
N LEU A 77 8.42 -7.89 1.26
CA LEU A 77 7.69 -7.99 2.53
C LEU A 77 7.80 -9.39 3.13
N ASP A 78 7.70 -10.43 2.29
CA ASP A 78 7.78 -11.79 2.80
C ASP A 78 9.12 -12.10 3.43
N ASN A 79 10.20 -11.47 2.95
CA ASN A 79 11.54 -11.70 3.46
C ASN A 79 11.95 -10.77 4.57
N SER A 80 11.09 -9.84 4.97
CA SER A 80 11.41 -8.85 5.99
C SER A 80 11.01 -9.32 7.37
N GLU A 81 11.80 -8.93 8.37
CA GLU A 81 11.41 -9.10 9.76
C GLU A 81 10.58 -7.90 10.19
N ILE A 82 9.76 -8.13 11.22
CA ILE A 82 8.89 -7.08 11.76
C ILE A 82 9.75 -5.92 12.23
N LYS A 83 9.34 -4.70 11.85
CA LYS A 83 9.98 -3.44 12.23
C LYS A 83 11.36 -3.26 11.64
N ASN A 84 11.65 -3.99 10.58
CA ASN A 84 12.91 -3.85 9.87
C ASN A 84 12.63 -3.20 8.52
N ILE A 85 13.29 -2.08 8.26
CA ILE A 85 13.09 -1.33 7.01
C ILE A 85 13.93 -2.02 5.93
N THR A 86 13.30 -2.30 4.77
CA THR A 86 13.99 -3.00 3.69
C THR A 86 15.07 -2.11 3.08
N GLU A 87 16.00 -2.75 2.39
CA GLU A 87 16.84 -2.01 1.44
C GLU A 87 15.98 -1.55 0.28
N PRO A 88 16.42 -0.50 -0.44
CA PRO A 88 15.67 -0.08 -1.62
C PRO A 88 15.54 -1.22 -2.63
N PHE A 89 14.36 -1.38 -3.19
CA PHE A 89 14.11 -2.39 -4.21
C PHE A 89 13.25 -1.79 -5.32
N LYS A 90 13.30 -2.40 -6.48
CA LYS A 90 12.66 -1.87 -7.67
C LYS A 90 11.45 -2.68 -8.06
N SER A 91 10.39 -1.99 -8.48
CA SER A 91 9.21 -2.60 -9.10
C SER A 91 8.97 -1.92 -10.45
N SER A 92 7.87 -2.29 -11.08
CA SER A 92 7.50 -1.64 -12.35
C SER A 92 7.15 -0.17 -12.18
N PHE A 93 6.86 0.28 -10.96
CA PHE A 93 6.52 1.68 -10.69
C PHE A 93 7.74 2.55 -10.42
N GLY A 94 8.80 1.96 -9.93
CA GLY A 94 9.99 2.72 -9.54
C GLY A 94 10.68 2.04 -8.37
N TRP A 95 11.22 2.84 -7.47
CA TRP A 95 11.98 2.35 -6.33
C TRP A 95 11.17 2.49 -5.06
N HIS A 96 11.30 1.51 -4.19
CA HIS A 96 10.56 1.45 -2.93
C HIS A 96 11.48 1.22 -1.76
N ILE A 97 11.03 1.69 -0.59
CA ILE A 97 11.47 1.22 0.71
C ILE A 97 10.21 0.81 1.45
N ALA A 98 10.23 -0.30 2.15
CA ALA A 98 9.06 -0.79 2.87
C ALA A 98 9.44 -1.25 4.26
N GLU A 99 8.44 -1.31 5.13
CA GLU A 99 8.62 -1.81 6.49
C GLU A 99 7.40 -2.63 6.86
N VAL A 100 7.61 -3.85 7.35
CA VAL A 100 6.54 -4.65 7.92
C VAL A 100 6.45 -4.30 9.40
N LEU A 101 5.31 -3.76 9.80
CA LEU A 101 5.10 -3.34 11.18
C LEU A 101 4.60 -4.48 12.04
N ASP A 102 3.83 -5.41 11.46
CA ASP A 102 3.28 -6.53 12.19
C ASP A 102 2.79 -7.59 11.22
N ARG A 103 2.54 -8.79 11.72
CA ARG A 103 1.98 -9.91 10.95
C ARG A 103 0.88 -10.54 11.75
N ARG A 104 -0.11 -11.10 11.06
CA ARG A 104 -1.20 -11.80 11.73
C ARG A 104 -1.80 -12.85 10.80
N LYS A 105 -2.60 -13.74 11.38
CA LYS A 105 -3.46 -14.65 10.63
C LYS A 105 -4.89 -14.18 10.81
N GLU A 106 -5.63 -14.14 9.71
CA GLU A 106 -6.99 -13.62 9.73
C GLU A 106 -7.91 -14.61 9.04
N ASP A 107 -9.09 -14.85 9.64
CA ASP A 107 -10.10 -15.68 9.01
C ASP A 107 -10.93 -14.80 8.09
N VAL A 108 -10.62 -14.88 6.79
CA VAL A 108 -11.26 -14.00 5.81
C VAL A 108 -12.59 -14.53 5.32
N SER A 109 -12.94 -15.78 5.63
CA SER A 109 -14.24 -16.30 5.20
C SER A 109 -15.38 -15.54 5.87
N THR A 110 -15.26 -15.23 7.16
CA THR A 110 -16.25 -14.43 7.85
C THR A 110 -16.29 -13.01 7.32
N ASN A 111 -15.11 -12.45 7.07
CA ASN A 111 -15.03 -11.09 6.53
C ASN A 111 -15.64 -11.00 5.15
N LEU A 112 -15.43 -12.01 4.31
CA LEU A 112 -16.04 -12.02 2.99
C LEU A 112 -17.55 -11.99 3.08
N GLN A 113 -18.13 -12.77 3.98
CA GLN A 113 -19.59 -12.76 4.15
C GLN A 113 -20.10 -11.42 4.60
N ARG A 114 -19.41 -10.82 5.57
CA ARG A 114 -19.83 -9.53 6.08
C ARG A 114 -19.73 -8.42 5.06
N ASN A 115 -18.68 -8.48 4.23
CA ASN A 115 -18.38 -7.40 3.32
C ASN A 115 -18.99 -7.55 1.95
N LYS A 116 -19.82 -8.56 1.76
CA LYS A 116 -20.42 -8.77 0.48
C LYS A 116 -21.15 -7.58 -0.05
N ALA A 117 -21.73 -6.82 0.84
CA ALA A 117 -22.55 -5.69 0.47
C ALA A 117 -21.74 -4.47 0.12
N TYR A 118 -20.48 -4.34 0.55
CA TYR A 118 -19.79 -3.10 0.29
C TYR A 118 -18.35 -3.26 -0.15
N ARG A 119 -18.05 -4.38 -0.68
CA ARG A 119 -16.81 -4.58 -1.12
C ARG A 119 -16.49 -3.83 -2.28
N ILE A 120 -16.67 -3.45 -2.73
CA ILE A 120 -16.11 -2.99 -3.53
C ILE A 120 -15.50 -1.89 -3.50
N LEU A 121 -15.45 -1.40 -2.83
CA LEU A 121 -14.83 -0.41 -2.68
C LEU A 121 -13.54 -0.43 -2.69
N PHE A 122 -12.92 -1.05 -2.81
CA PHE A 122 -11.65 -1.02 -2.72
C PHE A 122 -10.94 -1.59 -3.60
N GLU A 123 -11.04 -1.74 -4.34
CA GLU A 123 -10.31 -2.18 -5.06
C GLU A 123 -9.95 -1.47 -5.94
N ARG A 124 -10.14 -0.95 -6.15
CA ARG A 124 -9.80 -0.40 -6.56
C ARG A 124 -8.87 -0.21 -6.90
N LYS A 125 -8.90 -0.39 -6.96
CA LYS A 125 -8.39 -0.39 -6.99
C LYS A 125 -8.11 -0.42 -7.66
N PHE A 126 -8.91 -0.43 -8.02
CA PHE A 126 -9.12 -0.68 -7.97
C PHE A 126 -9.36 -0.14 -8.60
N GLN A 127 -9.82 -0.18 -9.19
CA GLN A 127 -10.49 0.14 -9.47
C GLN A 127 -10.83 1.02 -9.43
N GLU A 128 -11.34 1.30 -9.75
CA GLU A 128 -11.87 1.72 -9.22
C GLU A 128 -12.15 2.06 -9.18
N GLN A 129 -12.53 1.92 -9.54
CA GLN A 129 -13.00 1.75 -8.90
C GLN A 129 -13.52 1.86 -8.82
N LEU A 130 -13.87 1.65 -9.50
CA LEU A 130 -14.61 1.35 -8.86
C LEU A 130 -15.24 2.08 -8.78
N GLU A 131 -15.61 2.25 -9.45
CA GLU A 131 -16.31 2.47 -8.73
C GLU A 131 -16.91 2.94 -8.39
N SER A 132 -16.94 2.92 -9.16
CA SER A 132 -17.60 3.02 -8.30
C SER A 132 -18.39 3.02 -7.96
N THR A 133 -18.53 2.76 -8.35
CA THR A 133 -19.22 2.38 -7.43
C THR A 133 -19.84 2.76 -7.05
N LEU A 134 -19.84 2.63 -7.72
CA LEU A 134 -20.39 2.55 -6.79
C LEU A 134 -20.86 3.22 -6.48
N GLN A 135 -21.02 3.32 -7.09
CA GLN A 135 -21.46 3.56 -6.28
C GLN A 135 -21.99 3.70 -5.72
N GLU A 136 -21.87 3.52 -6.31
CA GLU A 136 -22.30 3.29 -5.37
C GLU A 136 -22.57 3.49 -4.73
N MET A 137 -22.65 3.49 -5.11
CA MET A 137 -22.97 3.27 -4.16
C MET A 137 -23.05 3.86 -3.77
N ARG A 138 -23.31 3.99 -4.06
CA ARG A 138 -23.55 4.21 -3.43
C ARG A 138 -23.60 4.53 -2.94
N SER A 139 -23.82 4.59 -3.88
CA SER A 139 -24.19 4.66 -3.12
C SER A 139 -24.54 4.86 -2.63
N ASP A 140 -24.27 4.77 -2.95
CA ASP A 140 -24.75 4.60 -2.18
C ASP A 140 -24.80 4.78 -1.69
N SER A 141 -24.37 4.53 -2.30
CA SER A 141 -24.67 4.24 -1.53
C SER A 141 -24.88 4.55 -1.30
N PHE A 142 -24.52 4.48 -1.36
CA PHE A 142 -24.94 4.38 -0.78
C PHE A 142 -25.22 4.65 -0.73
N VAL A 143 -24.70 4.32 -1.74
CA VAL A 143 -25.02 4.09 -1.20
C VAL A 143 -25.44 4.25 -1.20
N GLU A 144 -25.34 4.13 -1.64
CA GLU A 144 -25.70 3.86 -1.18
C GLU A 144 -26.06 4.10 -1.18
N ILE A 145 -25.79 3.96 -1.86
CA ILE A 145 -26.18 3.74 -1.42
C ILE A 145 -26.65 4.10 -1.55
N LYS A 146 -26.97 3.99 -1.98
CA LYS A 146 -27.43 3.89 -1.64
C LYS A 146 -27.58 4.09 -1.65
N LYS A 147 -27.36 3.77 -2.35
CA LYS A 147 -27.67 3.54 -1.96
C LYS A 147 -27.63 3.65 -1.86
N ARG A 148 -27.61 3.38 -2.48
CA ARG A 148 -27.64 3.09 -2.01
C ARG A 148 -27.50 3.14 -1.90
N SER A 149 -27.74 3.15 -2.77
CA SER A 149 -27.58 2.83 -2.19
C SER A 149 -27.78 2.95 -2.05
#